data_87167b6f3b47025c383b809d4b1c9697
#
_entry.id   87167b6f3b47025c383b809d4b1c9697
#
_cell.length_a   1.000
_cell.length_b   1.000
_cell.length_c   1.000
_cell.angle_alpha   90.00
_cell.angle_beta   90.00
_cell.angle_gamma   90.00
#
_symmetry.space_group_name_H-M   'P 1'
#
loop_
_entity.id
_entity.type
_entity.pdbx_description
1 polymer ?
#
loop_
_entity_poly.entity_id
_entity_poly.type
_entity_poly.pdbx_seq_one_letter_code
_entity_poly.pdbx_strand_id
1 'polypeptide(L)'
;MIRLILLLCLASLSSGLLNGQLSDSGSWYKTPEELIQDIYVAVSAKNSESVDWQRVRSMFYDEAVVILRTSRDKSTQFTPDGFIQDFKDFYQNPEVKVNGFGEKILRMKTMVYKDIAFIATVYSAEIIGSQRPPTRGVDLWLLAKKDGLWKITSVVNEVISAGEELPDEPAWKF
;
A
#
# COMPACT_ATOMS: atom_id res chain seq x y z
N MET A 1 -49.12 61.56 0.55
CA MET A 1 -48.51 61.25 -0.77
C MET A 1 -47.00 60.96 -0.52
N ILE A 2 -46.65 59.74 -0.44
CA ILE A 2 -45.30 59.24 -0.09
C ILE A 2 -44.61 58.75 -1.38
N ARG A 3 -43.51 59.43 -1.74
CA ARG A 3 -42.70 59.02 -2.88
C ARG A 3 -41.71 57.95 -2.45
N LEU A 4 -41.85 56.78 -3.05
CA LEU A 4 -40.95 55.61 -2.88
C LEU A 4 -39.73 55.82 -3.77
N ILE A 5 -38.55 55.92 -3.17
CA ILE A 5 -37.25 55.97 -3.86
C ILE A 5 -36.69 54.54 -3.86
N LEU A 6 -36.63 53.96 -5.05
CA LEU A 6 -36.03 52.63 -5.27
C LEU A 6 -34.51 52.83 -5.45
N LEU A 7 -33.72 52.38 -4.47
CA LEU A 7 -32.27 52.32 -4.59
C LEU A 7 -31.88 50.94 -5.13
N LEU A 8 -31.43 50.91 -6.38
CA LEU A 8 -30.79 49.70 -6.94
C LEU A 8 -29.36 49.62 -6.42
N CYS A 9 -29.11 48.67 -5.51
CA CYS A 9 -27.74 48.24 -5.21
C CYS A 9 -27.35 47.16 -6.21
N LEU A 10 -26.51 47.51 -7.18
CA LEU A 10 -25.77 46.50 -7.98
C LEU A 10 -24.67 45.87 -7.09
N ALA A 11 -24.94 44.69 -6.59
CA ALA A 11 -23.91 43.87 -6.00
C ALA A 11 -23.19 43.09 -7.12
N SER A 12 -21.98 43.55 -7.44
CA SER A 12 -21.06 42.79 -8.31
C SER A 12 -20.60 41.54 -7.58
N LEU A 13 -21.19 40.38 -7.92
CA LEU A 13 -20.67 39.06 -7.53
C LEU A 13 -19.41 38.77 -8.35
N SER A 14 -18.26 39.01 -7.78
CA SER A 14 -17.00 38.46 -8.23
C SER A 14 -16.97 37.00 -7.79
N SER A 15 -17.39 36.11 -8.68
CA SER A 15 -17.18 34.65 -8.56
C SER A 15 -15.70 34.34 -8.72
N GLY A 16 -14.99 34.41 -7.60
CA GLY A 16 -13.67 33.81 -7.49
C GLY A 16 -13.82 32.27 -7.57
N LEU A 17 -13.58 31.72 -8.75
CA LEU A 17 -13.36 30.28 -8.93
C LEU A 17 -12.05 29.94 -8.21
N LEU A 18 -12.16 29.53 -6.95
CA LEU A 18 -11.13 28.76 -6.27
C LEU A 18 -11.10 27.38 -6.93
N ASN A 19 -10.34 27.26 -8.01
CA ASN A 19 -9.87 25.95 -8.46
C ASN A 19 -8.85 25.44 -7.42
N GLY A 20 -9.37 24.98 -6.30
CA GLY A 20 -8.67 24.04 -5.45
C GLY A 20 -8.68 22.69 -6.15
N GLN A 21 -7.71 22.45 -7.05
CA GLN A 21 -7.33 21.10 -7.42
C GLN A 21 -6.79 20.44 -6.14
N LEU A 22 -7.70 19.82 -5.38
CA LEU A 22 -7.31 18.73 -4.51
C LEU A 22 -6.77 17.67 -5.46
N SER A 23 -5.46 17.51 -5.51
CA SER A 23 -4.84 16.32 -6.05
C SER A 23 -5.27 15.18 -5.12
N ASP A 24 -6.40 14.58 -5.44
CA ASP A 24 -6.86 13.35 -4.82
C ASP A 24 -5.91 12.23 -5.30
N SER A 25 -4.77 12.10 -4.61
CA SER A 25 -3.81 11.03 -4.79
C SER A 25 -4.28 9.73 -4.14
N GLY A 26 -5.58 9.61 -3.90
CA GLY A 26 -6.21 8.39 -3.42
C GLY A 26 -6.08 7.30 -4.46
N SER A 27 -5.42 6.21 -4.13
CA SER A 27 -5.37 5.04 -4.97
C SER A 27 -6.76 4.41 -5.05
N TRP A 28 -7.27 4.29 -6.28
CA TRP A 28 -8.64 3.85 -6.58
C TRP A 28 -8.62 2.40 -7.11
N TYR A 29 -8.60 1.42 -6.22
CA TYR A 29 -8.58 0.02 -6.64
C TYR A 29 -9.98 -0.55 -6.78
N LYS A 30 -10.32 -1.03 -7.98
CA LYS A 30 -11.59 -1.66 -8.29
C LYS A 30 -11.61 -3.12 -7.89
N THR A 31 -10.44 -3.78 -7.93
CA THR A 31 -10.28 -5.17 -7.51
C THR A 31 -9.27 -5.28 -6.37
N PRO A 32 -9.40 -6.28 -5.50
CA PRO A 32 -8.43 -6.48 -4.42
C PRO A 32 -7.06 -6.90 -4.94
N GLU A 33 -7.00 -7.57 -6.09
CA GLU A 33 -5.76 -7.97 -6.75
C GLU A 33 -4.96 -6.76 -7.24
N GLU A 34 -5.63 -5.77 -7.85
CA GLU A 34 -4.98 -4.51 -8.27
C GLU A 34 -4.29 -3.82 -7.09
N LEU A 35 -4.98 -3.74 -5.94
CA LEU A 35 -4.41 -3.15 -4.73
C LEU A 35 -3.15 -3.88 -4.28
N ILE A 36 -3.21 -5.23 -4.23
CA ILE A 36 -2.06 -6.02 -3.77
C ILE A 36 -0.92 -6.00 -4.79
N GLN A 37 -1.19 -6.04 -6.09
CA GLN A 37 -0.15 -5.87 -7.10
C GLN A 37 0.54 -4.52 -6.97
N ASP A 38 -0.23 -3.48 -6.71
CA ASP A 38 0.28 -2.13 -6.65
C ASP A 38 1.12 -1.84 -5.39
N ILE A 39 0.81 -2.42 -4.23
CA ILE A 39 1.64 -2.21 -3.04
C ILE A 39 3.05 -2.75 -3.22
N TYR A 40 3.23 -3.92 -3.87
CA TYR A 40 4.55 -4.47 -4.19
C TYR A 40 5.34 -3.55 -5.14
N VAL A 41 4.65 -2.97 -6.13
CA VAL A 41 5.27 -2.00 -7.04
C VAL A 41 5.59 -0.70 -6.31
N ALA A 42 4.66 -0.21 -5.48
CA ALA A 42 4.79 1.07 -4.80
C ALA A 42 5.94 1.11 -3.78
N VAL A 43 6.22 0.00 -3.10
CA VAL A 43 7.35 -0.09 -2.14
C VAL A 43 8.68 -0.45 -2.81
N SER A 44 8.67 -0.81 -4.11
CA SER A 44 9.86 -1.15 -4.89
C SER A 44 10.41 0.09 -5.57
N ALA A 45 11.62 0.53 -5.19
CA ALA A 45 12.20 1.76 -5.72
C ALA A 45 13.72 1.73 -5.69
N LYS A 46 14.34 2.65 -6.46
CA LYS A 46 15.77 2.86 -6.45
C LYS A 46 16.25 3.53 -5.15
N ASN A 47 15.38 4.35 -4.54
CA ASN A 47 15.65 5.02 -3.26
C ASN A 47 14.33 5.42 -2.59
N SER A 48 14.39 5.79 -1.31
CA SER A 48 13.21 6.16 -0.50
C SER A 48 12.47 7.39 -1.05
N GLU A 49 13.17 8.34 -1.64
CA GLU A 49 12.61 9.58 -2.18
C GLU A 49 11.75 9.33 -3.43
N SER A 50 11.97 8.19 -4.11
CA SER A 50 11.19 7.77 -5.28
C SER A 50 9.88 7.07 -4.92
N VAL A 51 9.64 6.76 -3.63
CA VAL A 51 8.42 6.12 -3.15
C VAL A 51 7.39 7.17 -2.76
N ASP A 52 6.20 7.09 -3.31
CA ASP A 52 5.04 7.86 -2.84
C ASP A 52 4.46 7.24 -1.56
N TRP A 53 5.04 7.59 -0.42
CA TRP A 53 4.62 7.09 0.89
C TRP A 53 3.21 7.49 1.28
N GLN A 54 2.70 8.60 0.75
CA GLN A 54 1.32 9.02 0.98
C GLN A 54 0.36 8.08 0.24
N ARG A 55 0.69 7.70 -0.98
CA ARG A 55 -0.05 6.69 -1.73
C ARG A 55 -0.01 5.33 -1.02
N VAL A 56 1.17 4.87 -0.58
CA VAL A 56 1.29 3.62 0.20
C VAL A 56 0.40 3.69 1.45
N ARG A 57 0.42 4.80 2.20
CA ARG A 57 -0.43 4.98 3.39
C ARG A 57 -1.92 4.89 3.06
N SER A 58 -2.33 5.44 1.92
CA SER A 58 -3.73 5.45 1.48
C SER A 58 -4.30 4.07 1.14
N MET A 59 -3.45 3.06 0.92
CA MET A 59 -3.86 1.67 0.66
C MET A 59 -4.41 0.95 1.89
N PHE A 60 -4.13 1.46 3.08
CA PHE A 60 -4.50 0.86 4.35
C PHE A 60 -5.71 1.55 4.99
N TYR A 61 -6.47 0.78 5.79
CA TYR A 61 -7.30 1.35 6.84
C TYR A 61 -6.41 2.04 7.89
N ASP A 62 -6.97 3.02 8.62
CA ASP A 62 -6.19 3.76 9.62
C ASP A 62 -5.72 2.86 10.76
N GLU A 63 -6.55 1.89 11.16
CA GLU A 63 -6.30 0.93 12.22
C GLU A 63 -5.80 -0.43 11.68
N ALA A 64 -5.31 -0.48 10.45
CA ALA A 64 -4.78 -1.71 9.87
C ALA A 64 -3.59 -2.24 10.69
N VAL A 65 -3.45 -3.57 10.71
CA VAL A 65 -2.39 -4.26 11.44
C VAL A 65 -1.45 -4.93 10.46
N VAL A 66 -0.17 -4.61 10.55
CA VAL A 66 0.89 -5.22 9.75
C VAL A 66 1.79 -6.03 10.68
N ILE A 67 1.90 -7.35 10.46
CA ILE A 67 2.77 -8.23 11.26
C ILE A 67 3.81 -8.82 10.32
N LEU A 68 5.06 -8.39 10.48
CA LEU A 68 6.18 -8.85 9.66
C LEU A 68 7.14 -9.71 10.46
N ARG A 69 7.64 -10.75 9.82
CA ARG A 69 8.76 -11.54 10.30
C ARG A 69 10.04 -10.70 10.16
N THR A 70 10.55 -10.20 11.28
CA THR A 70 11.77 -9.37 11.32
C THR A 70 13.03 -10.18 11.59
N SER A 71 12.89 -11.42 12.02
CA SER A 71 13.93 -12.44 12.11
C SER A 71 13.28 -13.82 12.21
N ARG A 72 14.07 -14.90 12.15
CA ARG A 72 13.57 -16.28 12.23
C ARG A 72 12.60 -16.51 13.40
N ASP A 73 12.89 -15.93 14.56
CA ASP A 73 12.16 -16.20 15.80
C ASP A 73 11.38 -14.97 16.31
N LYS A 74 11.29 -13.91 15.48
CA LYS A 74 10.65 -12.67 15.88
C LYS A 74 9.75 -12.11 14.81
N SER A 75 8.51 -11.80 15.20
CA SER A 75 7.58 -10.97 14.42
C SER A 75 7.42 -9.61 15.11
N THR A 76 7.29 -8.58 14.31
CA THR A 76 7.01 -7.22 14.80
C THR A 76 5.67 -6.76 14.25
N GLN A 77 4.84 -6.20 15.13
CA GLN A 77 3.57 -5.60 14.75
C GLN A 77 3.75 -4.09 14.53
N PHE A 78 3.20 -3.60 13.43
CA PHE A 78 3.21 -2.21 13.05
C PHE A 78 1.78 -1.69 12.82
N THR A 79 1.58 -0.40 13.03
CA THR A 79 0.54 0.38 12.36
C THR A 79 0.97 0.67 10.93
N PRO A 80 0.08 1.16 10.03
CA PRO A 80 0.50 1.57 8.68
C PRO A 80 1.62 2.60 8.68
N ASP A 81 1.57 3.58 9.57
CA ASP A 81 2.63 4.60 9.67
C ASP A 81 3.94 4.01 10.20
N GLY A 82 3.86 3.07 11.15
CA GLY A 82 5.02 2.33 11.64
C GLY A 82 5.66 1.46 10.56
N PHE A 83 4.86 0.80 9.73
CA PHE A 83 5.32 0.03 8.58
C PHE A 83 6.04 0.92 7.55
N ILE A 84 5.48 2.07 7.23
CA ILE A 84 6.12 3.05 6.33
C ILE A 84 7.43 3.55 6.91
N GLN A 85 7.49 3.81 8.21
CA GLN A 85 8.73 4.25 8.86
C GLN A 85 9.80 3.16 8.81
N ASP A 86 9.43 1.89 9.08
CA ASP A 86 10.34 0.74 9.00
C ASP A 86 10.94 0.60 7.58
N PHE A 87 10.11 0.77 6.54
CA PHE A 87 10.60 0.80 5.15
C PHE A 87 11.53 1.99 4.87
N LYS A 88 11.22 3.18 5.36
CA LYS A 88 12.10 4.35 5.21
C LYS A 88 13.45 4.11 5.88
N ASP A 89 13.45 3.50 7.05
CA ASP A 89 14.67 3.15 7.79
C ASP A 89 15.48 2.06 7.04
N PHE A 90 14.77 1.06 6.47
CA PHE A 90 15.39 0.05 5.61
C PHE A 90 16.09 0.68 4.39
N TYR A 91 15.50 1.68 3.76
CA TYR A 91 16.12 2.41 2.64
C TYR A 91 17.34 3.24 3.05
N GLN A 92 17.59 3.48 4.35
CA GLN A 92 18.83 4.09 4.82
C GLN A 92 19.99 3.08 4.94
N ASN A 93 19.72 1.77 4.85
CA ASN A 93 20.78 0.78 4.76
C ASN A 93 21.73 1.12 3.59
N PRO A 94 23.06 1.17 3.79
CA PRO A 94 24.01 1.61 2.76
C PRO A 94 23.89 0.86 1.43
N GLU A 95 23.64 -0.46 1.47
CA GLU A 95 23.50 -1.28 0.28
C GLU A 95 22.18 -0.96 -0.48
N VAL A 96 21.07 -0.81 0.23
CA VAL A 96 19.77 -0.45 -0.33
C VAL A 96 19.78 0.95 -0.89
N LYS A 97 20.41 1.90 -0.16
CA LYS A 97 20.51 3.30 -0.58
C LYS A 97 21.25 3.47 -1.91
N VAL A 98 22.24 2.64 -2.17
CA VAL A 98 23.02 2.67 -3.42
C VAL A 98 22.33 1.94 -4.56
N ASN A 99 21.77 0.77 -4.27
CA ASN A 99 21.32 -0.17 -5.29
C ASN A 99 19.79 -0.15 -5.50
N GLY A 100 19.03 0.23 -4.46
CA GLY A 100 17.57 0.13 -4.47
C GLY A 100 17.07 -1.23 -3.99
N PHE A 101 15.75 -1.34 -3.94
CA PHE A 101 15.03 -2.51 -3.48
C PHE A 101 13.90 -2.85 -4.45
N GLY A 102 13.65 -4.13 -4.67
CA GLY A 102 12.59 -4.61 -5.53
C GLY A 102 11.87 -5.81 -4.93
N GLU A 103 10.55 -5.75 -4.97
CA GLU A 103 9.67 -6.87 -4.66
C GLU A 103 8.81 -7.25 -5.85
N LYS A 104 8.51 -8.52 -5.98
CA LYS A 104 7.59 -9.03 -6.99
C LYS A 104 6.79 -10.21 -6.49
N ILE A 105 5.53 -10.26 -6.92
CA ILE A 105 4.66 -11.40 -6.67
C ILE A 105 5.03 -12.52 -7.65
N LEU A 106 5.30 -13.71 -7.13
CA LEU A 106 5.54 -14.91 -7.90
C LEU A 106 4.26 -15.70 -8.15
N ARG A 107 3.35 -15.72 -7.15
CA ARG A 107 2.03 -16.37 -7.21
C ARG A 107 1.06 -15.57 -6.35
N MET A 108 -0.20 -15.60 -6.74
CA MET A 108 -1.30 -14.97 -6.00
C MET A 108 -2.53 -15.86 -6.04
N LYS A 109 -3.22 -15.96 -4.92
CA LYS A 109 -4.52 -16.62 -4.81
C LYS A 109 -5.47 -15.76 -4.01
N THR A 110 -6.66 -15.54 -4.56
CA THR A 110 -7.66 -14.63 -4.01
C THR A 110 -8.95 -15.37 -3.71
N MET A 111 -9.56 -15.01 -2.59
CA MET A 111 -10.95 -15.32 -2.27
C MET A 111 -11.69 -14.03 -1.97
N VAL A 112 -12.80 -13.80 -2.67
CA VAL A 112 -13.64 -12.60 -2.49
C VAL A 112 -15.03 -13.03 -2.08
N TYR A 113 -15.58 -12.37 -1.05
CA TYR A 113 -16.98 -12.47 -0.70
C TYR A 113 -17.55 -11.08 -0.43
N LYS A 114 -18.40 -10.59 -1.34
CA LYS A 114 -18.97 -9.23 -1.28
C LYS A 114 -17.86 -8.17 -1.14
N ASP A 115 -17.83 -7.47 -0.02
CA ASP A 115 -16.91 -6.36 0.27
C ASP A 115 -15.73 -6.75 1.16
N ILE A 116 -15.45 -8.04 1.28
CA ILE A 116 -14.25 -8.57 1.96
C ILE A 116 -13.46 -9.48 1.03
N ALA A 117 -12.15 -9.49 1.18
CA ALA A 117 -11.27 -10.37 0.44
C ALA A 117 -10.12 -10.90 1.31
N PHE A 118 -9.68 -12.10 0.98
CA PHE A 118 -8.43 -12.70 1.43
C PHE A 118 -7.54 -12.93 0.21
N ILE A 119 -6.28 -12.52 0.30
CA ILE A 119 -5.28 -12.77 -0.73
C ILE A 119 -4.05 -13.39 -0.08
N ALA A 120 -3.59 -14.48 -0.67
CA ALA A 120 -2.30 -15.08 -0.36
C ALA A 120 -1.34 -14.81 -1.51
N THR A 121 -0.15 -14.28 -1.22
CA THR A 121 0.91 -14.06 -2.19
C THR A 121 2.16 -14.83 -1.81
N VAL A 122 2.83 -15.41 -2.80
CA VAL A 122 4.23 -15.82 -2.69
C VAL A 122 5.04 -14.74 -3.37
N TYR A 123 6.01 -14.18 -2.68
CA TYR A 123 6.80 -13.07 -3.19
C TYR A 123 8.30 -13.39 -3.26
N SER A 124 9.03 -12.57 -3.97
CA SER A 124 10.49 -12.49 -3.99
C SER A 124 10.91 -11.04 -3.82
N ALA A 125 11.84 -10.80 -2.90
CA ALA A 125 12.37 -9.48 -2.56
C ALA A 125 13.90 -9.49 -2.64
N GLU A 126 14.49 -8.43 -3.22
CA GLU A 126 15.92 -8.33 -3.38
C GLU A 126 16.44 -6.89 -3.30
N ILE A 127 17.66 -6.73 -2.83
CA ILE A 127 18.43 -5.51 -3.06
C ILE A 127 18.97 -5.61 -4.48
N ILE A 128 18.64 -4.64 -5.34
CA ILE A 128 18.93 -4.68 -6.78
C ILE A 128 20.45 -4.79 -7.00
N GLY A 129 20.86 -5.77 -7.80
CA GLY A 129 22.29 -6.02 -8.08
C GLY A 129 23.10 -6.62 -6.95
N SER A 130 22.49 -6.97 -5.82
CA SER A 130 23.15 -7.71 -4.74
C SER A 130 23.55 -9.11 -5.19
N GLN A 131 24.66 -9.62 -4.65
CA GLN A 131 25.09 -11.01 -4.84
C GLN A 131 24.35 -11.98 -3.91
N ARG A 132 23.56 -11.47 -2.96
CA ARG A 132 22.74 -12.31 -2.09
C ARG A 132 21.55 -12.87 -2.86
N PRO A 133 21.16 -14.12 -2.62
CA PRO A 133 19.95 -14.65 -3.21
C PRO A 133 18.72 -13.84 -2.74
N PRO A 134 17.71 -13.66 -3.60
CA PRO A 134 16.48 -13.00 -3.19
C PRO A 134 15.83 -13.69 -1.99
N THR A 135 15.36 -12.90 -1.05
CA THR A 135 14.48 -13.37 0.02
C THR A 135 13.13 -13.76 -0.58
N ARG A 136 12.54 -14.87 -0.13
CA ARG A 136 11.21 -15.30 -0.55
C ARG A 136 10.33 -15.45 0.66
N GLY A 137 9.04 -15.25 0.48
CA GLY A 137 8.08 -15.36 1.56
C GLY A 137 6.65 -15.51 1.08
N VAL A 138 5.77 -15.56 2.06
CA VAL A 138 4.32 -15.61 1.88
C VAL A 138 3.71 -14.48 2.69
N ASP A 139 2.84 -13.71 2.05
CA ASP A 139 2.00 -12.75 2.72
C ASP A 139 0.53 -13.16 2.64
N LEU A 140 -0.16 -13.06 3.77
CA LEU A 140 -1.58 -13.26 3.88
C LEU A 140 -2.24 -11.91 4.15
N TRP A 141 -3.01 -11.42 3.19
CA TRP A 141 -3.67 -10.14 3.18
C TRP A 141 -5.15 -10.28 3.47
N LEU A 142 -5.68 -9.43 4.35
CA LEU A 142 -7.11 -9.24 4.53
C LEU A 142 -7.49 -7.83 4.05
N LEU A 143 -8.55 -7.75 3.27
CA LEU A 143 -9.03 -6.52 2.67
C LEU A 143 -10.52 -6.35 2.90
N ALA A 144 -10.96 -5.11 2.97
CA ALA A 144 -12.36 -4.76 2.97
C ALA A 144 -12.58 -3.49 2.14
N LYS A 145 -13.81 -3.29 1.62
CA LYS A 145 -14.16 -2.03 0.98
C LYS A 145 -14.51 -0.96 2.00
N LYS A 146 -14.00 0.24 1.76
CA LYS A 146 -14.39 1.48 2.41
C LYS A 146 -14.78 2.47 1.32
N ASP A 147 -15.98 3.00 1.38
CA ASP A 147 -16.51 3.94 0.39
C ASP A 147 -16.43 3.41 -1.06
N GLY A 148 -16.67 2.11 -1.23
CA GLY A 148 -16.62 1.43 -2.53
C GLY A 148 -15.23 1.01 -3.02
N LEU A 149 -14.16 1.31 -2.28
CA LEU A 149 -12.77 1.07 -2.65
C LEU A 149 -12.14 0.02 -1.75
N TRP A 150 -11.29 -0.83 -2.33
CA TRP A 150 -10.55 -1.81 -1.56
C TRP A 150 -9.44 -1.17 -0.75
N LYS A 151 -9.31 -1.61 0.51
CA LYS A 151 -8.25 -1.21 1.43
C LYS A 151 -7.77 -2.41 2.25
N ILE A 152 -6.51 -2.38 2.64
CA ILE A 152 -5.88 -3.40 3.48
C ILE A 152 -6.29 -3.18 4.93
N THR A 153 -6.85 -4.22 5.57
CA THR A 153 -7.16 -4.26 7.00
C THR A 153 -6.07 -4.93 7.83
N SER A 154 -5.41 -5.94 7.24
CA SER A 154 -4.23 -6.55 7.86
C SER A 154 -3.38 -7.31 6.85
N VAL A 155 -2.13 -7.50 7.22
CA VAL A 155 -1.19 -8.42 6.56
C VAL A 155 -0.37 -9.15 7.60
N VAL A 156 -0.11 -10.43 7.35
CA VAL A 156 0.83 -11.26 8.10
C VAL A 156 1.80 -11.90 7.12
N ASN A 157 3.08 -11.81 7.43
CA ASN A 157 4.16 -12.27 6.59
C ASN A 157 4.90 -13.45 7.23
N GLU A 158 5.37 -14.38 6.40
CA GLU A 158 6.35 -15.40 6.76
C GLU A 158 7.45 -15.47 5.71
N VAL A 159 8.70 -15.56 6.17
CA VAL A 159 9.87 -15.67 5.30
C VAL A 159 10.24 -17.15 5.14
N ILE A 160 10.45 -17.56 3.90
CA ILE A 160 10.87 -18.94 3.57
C ILE A 160 12.37 -19.04 3.79
N SER A 161 12.80 -19.98 4.64
CA SER A 161 14.22 -20.21 4.96
C SER A 161 14.98 -20.75 3.75
N ALA A 162 16.29 -20.50 3.72
CA ALA A 162 17.15 -21.04 2.66
C ALA A 162 17.07 -22.57 2.63
N GLY A 163 16.77 -23.12 1.45
CA GLY A 163 16.61 -24.56 1.24
C GLY A 163 15.18 -25.09 1.44
N GLU A 164 14.25 -24.29 1.94
CA GLU A 164 12.83 -24.62 1.95
C GLU A 164 12.22 -24.41 0.56
N GLU A 165 11.30 -25.27 0.19
CA GLU A 165 10.55 -25.15 -1.05
C GLU A 165 9.44 -24.10 -0.92
N LEU A 166 9.15 -23.41 -2.03
CA LEU A 166 7.97 -22.57 -2.10
C LEU A 166 6.71 -23.42 -1.99
N PRO A 167 5.67 -22.93 -1.28
CA PRO A 167 4.39 -23.63 -1.25
C PRO A 167 3.87 -23.86 -2.68
N ASP A 168 3.62 -25.11 -3.03
CA ASP A 168 3.01 -25.45 -4.31
C ASP A 168 1.50 -25.23 -4.29
N GLU A 169 0.86 -25.26 -5.48
CA GLU A 169 -0.59 -25.22 -5.65
C GLU A 169 -1.34 -26.23 -4.73
N PRO A 170 -0.90 -27.49 -4.53
CA PRO A 170 -1.57 -28.41 -3.62
C PRO A 170 -1.53 -28.00 -2.15
N ALA A 171 -0.51 -27.24 -1.71
CA ALA A 171 -0.41 -26.73 -0.34
C ALA A 171 -1.40 -25.58 -0.06
N TRP A 172 -1.93 -24.95 -1.12
CA TRP A 172 -2.90 -23.85 -1.07
C TRP A 172 -4.33 -24.34 -1.30
N LYS A 173 -4.68 -25.49 -0.76
CA LYS A 173 -6.06 -26.01 -0.84
C LYS A 173 -6.94 -25.17 0.08
N PHE A 174 -7.74 -24.29 -0.50
CA PHE A 174 -8.90 -23.68 0.11
C PHE A 174 -10.17 -24.29 -0.45
#